data_709647f196d3b0769e930afc172cc545
#
_entry.id   709647f196d3b0769e930afc172cc545
#
_cell.length_a   1.000
_cell.length_b   1.000
_cell.length_c   1.000
_cell.angle_alpha   90.00
_cell.angle_beta   90.00
_cell.angle_gamma   90.00
#
_symmetry.space_group_name_H-M   'P 1'
#
loop_
_entity.id
_entity.type
_entity.pdbx_description
1 polymer ?
#
loop_
_entity_poly.entity_id
_entity_poly.type
_entity_poly.pdbx_seq_one_letter_code
_entity_poly.pdbx_strand_id
1 'polypeptide(L)' 'VTEFRDVYGNRIARRVGDRIWDNYGNWVYEIRGDRVWDTMGNWVYEIRGDRIFDTSGNWLYELRGDRLFDTSGNWLGSDW' A
#
# COMPACT_ATOMS: atom_id res chain seq x y z
N VAL A 1 11.86 -6.03 -5.56
CA VAL A 1 11.49 -4.63 -5.48
C VAL A 1 10.19 -4.41 -6.24
N THR A 2 9.20 -3.85 -5.57
CA THR A 2 7.90 -3.53 -6.17
C THR A 2 7.75 -2.02 -6.27
N GLU A 3 7.37 -1.52 -7.44
CA GLU A 3 7.10 -0.11 -7.63
C GLU A 3 5.59 0.12 -7.73
N PHE A 4 5.10 1.10 -6.95
CA PHE A 4 3.70 1.50 -6.99
C PHE A 4 3.58 2.70 -7.92
N ARG A 5 2.61 2.66 -8.84
CA ARG A 5 2.41 3.70 -9.84
C ARG A 5 0.97 4.18 -9.80
N ASP A 6 0.77 5.46 -10.11
CA ASP A 6 -0.58 6.01 -10.24
C ASP A 6 -1.19 5.58 -11.59
N VAL A 7 -2.43 6.01 -11.86
CA VAL A 7 -3.14 5.63 -13.07
C VAL A 7 -2.53 6.23 -14.35
N TYR A 8 -1.64 7.21 -14.20
CA TYR A 8 -0.93 7.84 -15.32
C TYR A 8 0.44 7.22 -15.57
N GLY A 9 0.82 6.20 -14.76
CA GLY A 9 2.09 5.53 -14.90
C GLY A 9 3.24 6.16 -14.13
N ASN A 10 3.00 7.19 -13.33
CA ASN A 10 4.03 7.84 -12.52
C ASN A 10 4.32 7.02 -11.27
N ARG A 11 5.61 6.82 -10.95
CA ARG A 11 5.98 6.13 -9.72
C ARG A 11 5.67 7.01 -8.51
N ILE A 12 4.94 6.45 -7.54
CA ILE A 12 4.56 7.15 -6.32
C ILE A 12 5.24 6.59 -5.09
N ALA A 13 5.62 5.31 -5.11
CA ALA A 13 6.28 4.66 -3.99
C ALA A 13 7.02 3.42 -4.46
N ARG A 14 7.88 2.86 -3.60
CA ARG A 14 8.62 1.64 -3.88
C ARG A 14 8.70 0.78 -2.63
N ARG A 15 8.47 -0.52 -2.78
CA ARG A 15 8.66 -1.49 -1.70
C ARG A 15 9.98 -2.23 -1.89
N VAL A 16 10.82 -2.23 -0.85
CA VAL A 16 12.06 -3.00 -0.81
C VAL A 16 12.01 -3.86 0.44
N GLY A 17 11.85 -5.17 0.25
CA GLY A 17 11.65 -6.09 1.37
C GLY A 17 10.35 -5.77 2.11
N ASP A 18 10.44 -5.49 3.39
CA ASP A 18 9.31 -5.15 4.25
C ASP A 18 9.16 -3.65 4.50
N ARG A 19 9.89 -2.81 3.76
CA ARG A 19 9.84 -1.35 3.89
C ARG A 19 9.28 -0.72 2.63
N ILE A 20 8.49 0.34 2.82
CA ILE A 20 7.92 1.14 1.73
C ILE A 20 8.55 2.53 1.78
N TRP A 21 9.05 2.97 0.62
CA TRP A 21 9.72 4.26 0.44
C TRP A 21 8.90 5.11 -0.51
N ASP A 22 8.90 6.43 -0.28
CA ASP A 22 8.25 7.33 -1.22
C ASP A 22 9.12 7.54 -2.46
N ASN A 23 8.63 8.36 -3.38
CA ASN A 23 9.31 8.64 -4.64
C ASN A 23 10.59 9.50 -4.46
N TYR A 24 10.79 10.08 -3.28
CA TYR A 24 11.94 10.91 -2.96
C TYR A 24 12.99 10.18 -2.13
N GLY A 25 12.77 8.89 -1.86
CA GLY A 25 13.70 8.09 -1.09
C GLY A 25 13.50 8.13 0.42
N ASN A 26 12.37 8.68 0.90
CA ASN A 26 12.06 8.69 2.33
C ASN A 26 11.35 7.40 2.72
N TRP A 27 11.74 6.82 3.86
CA TRP A 27 11.06 5.66 4.43
C TRP A 27 9.74 6.12 5.05
N VAL A 28 8.61 5.54 4.61
CA VAL A 28 7.27 5.96 5.06
C VAL A 28 6.51 4.89 5.81
N TYR A 29 6.68 3.60 5.46
CA TYR A 29 5.96 2.50 6.10
C TYR A 29 6.83 1.27 6.25
N GLU A 30 6.46 0.41 7.21
CA GLU A 30 7.04 -0.93 7.37
C GLU A 30 5.93 -1.96 7.42
N ILE A 31 6.11 -3.09 6.72
CA ILE A 31 5.15 -4.20 6.71
C ILE A 31 5.69 -5.28 7.64
N ARG A 32 4.88 -5.67 8.64
CA ARG A 32 5.21 -6.76 9.57
C ARG A 32 4.08 -7.77 9.51
N GLY A 33 4.31 -8.88 8.80
CA GLY A 33 3.28 -9.88 8.56
C GLY A 33 2.15 -9.27 7.74
N ASP A 34 0.96 -9.23 8.32
CA ASP A 34 -0.24 -8.66 7.68
C ASP A 34 -0.56 -7.24 8.15
N ARG A 35 0.35 -6.58 8.87
CA ARG A 35 0.15 -5.22 9.38
C ARG A 35 1.14 -4.25 8.78
N VAL A 36 0.66 -3.01 8.55
CA VAL A 36 1.46 -1.91 8.04
C VAL A 36 1.61 -0.87 9.14
N TRP A 37 2.84 -0.46 9.41
CA TRP A 37 3.22 0.48 10.46
C TRP A 37 3.86 1.71 9.84
N ASP A 38 3.67 2.88 10.47
CA ASP A 38 4.40 4.07 10.08
C ASP A 38 5.80 4.07 10.71
N THR A 39 6.60 5.11 10.41
CA THR A 39 7.98 5.19 10.89
C THR A 39 8.08 5.56 12.37
N MET A 40 6.97 5.94 13.00
CA MET A 40 6.90 6.25 14.44
C MET A 40 6.44 5.04 15.26
N GLY A 41 6.18 3.90 14.60
CA GLY A 41 5.74 2.69 15.28
C GLY A 41 4.23 2.61 15.49
N ASN A 42 3.44 3.43 14.82
CA ASN A 42 1.98 3.35 14.88
C ASN A 42 1.45 2.38 13.85
N TRP A 43 0.53 1.53 14.26
CA TRP A 43 -0.17 0.64 13.34
C TRP A 43 -1.21 1.44 12.54
N VAL A 44 -1.14 1.39 11.20
CA VAL A 44 -1.99 2.21 10.34
C VAL A 44 -2.94 1.41 9.46
N TYR A 45 -2.53 0.21 8.99
CA TYR A 45 -3.36 -0.63 8.12
C TYR A 45 -3.18 -2.09 8.44
N GLU A 46 -4.19 -2.89 8.03
CA GLU A 46 -4.11 -4.35 8.06
C GLU A 46 -4.39 -4.90 6.66
N ILE A 47 -3.60 -5.88 6.23
CA ILE A 47 -3.75 -6.56 4.94
C ILE A 47 -4.38 -7.93 5.19
N ARG A 48 -5.54 -8.19 4.58
CA ARG A 48 -6.23 -9.48 4.67
C ARG A 48 -6.44 -10.01 3.26
N GLY A 49 -5.56 -10.92 2.83
CA GLY A 49 -5.58 -11.42 1.48
C GLY A 49 -5.34 -10.29 0.49
N ASP A 50 -6.33 -9.99 -0.35
CA ASP A 50 -6.26 -8.93 -1.34
C ASP A 50 -6.97 -7.64 -0.90
N ARG A 51 -7.37 -7.54 0.37
CA ARG A 51 -8.06 -6.37 0.91
C ARG A 51 -7.23 -5.67 1.97
N ILE A 52 -7.33 -4.34 2.01
CA ILE A 52 -6.62 -3.49 2.96
C ILE A 52 -7.66 -2.79 3.83
N PHE A 53 -7.49 -2.91 5.16
CA PHE A 53 -8.39 -2.36 6.16
C PHE A 53 -7.65 -1.32 7.00
N ASP A 54 -8.39 -0.36 7.57
CA ASP A 54 -7.84 0.52 8.58
C ASP A 54 -7.82 -0.18 9.95
N THR A 55 -7.33 0.52 10.98
CA THR A 55 -7.21 -0.05 12.33
C THR A 55 -8.54 -0.19 13.05
N SER A 56 -9.61 0.42 12.52
CA SER A 56 -10.98 0.29 13.03
C SER A 56 -11.76 -0.83 12.36
N GLY A 57 -11.15 -1.52 11.39
CA GLY A 57 -11.77 -2.63 10.68
C GLY A 57 -12.57 -2.22 9.45
N ASN A 58 -12.45 -0.98 8.99
CA ASN A 58 -13.11 -0.52 7.77
C ASN A 58 -12.31 -0.95 6.54
N TRP A 59 -13.01 -1.50 5.54
CA TRP A 59 -12.41 -1.85 4.27
C TRP A 59 -12.13 -0.60 3.46
N LEU A 60 -10.86 -0.39 3.08
CA LEU A 60 -10.42 0.81 2.36
C LEU A 60 -10.09 0.53 0.90
N TYR A 61 -9.37 -0.55 0.62
CA TYR A 61 -8.82 -0.82 -0.70
C TYR A 61 -8.86 -2.30 -1.02
N GLU A 62 -8.81 -2.61 -2.33
CA GLU A 62 -8.70 -3.98 -2.82
C GLU A 62 -7.60 -4.06 -3.87
N LEU A 63 -6.75 -5.10 -3.77
CA LEU A 63 -5.74 -5.41 -4.78
C LEU A 63 -6.30 -6.48 -5.71
N ARG A 64 -6.26 -6.22 -7.02
CA ARG A 64 -6.66 -7.19 -8.05
C ARG A 64 -5.48 -7.38 -8.98
N GLY A 65 -4.73 -8.46 -8.75
CA GLY A 65 -3.47 -8.66 -9.44
C GLY A 65 -2.49 -7.58 -9.04
N ASP A 66 -2.06 -6.77 -9.99
CA ASP A 66 -1.13 -5.67 -9.78
C ASP A 66 -1.83 -4.31 -9.71
N ARG A 67 -3.16 -4.28 -9.64
CA ARG A 67 -3.93 -3.03 -9.59
C ARG A 67 -4.61 -2.83 -8.26
N LEU A 68 -4.61 -1.58 -7.81
CA LEU A 68 -5.22 -1.16 -6.56
C LEU A 68 -6.52 -0.41 -6.86
N PHE A 69 -7.61 -0.82 -6.20
CA PHE A 69 -8.93 -0.22 -6.35
C PHE A 69 -9.44 0.26 -5.00
N ASP A 70 -10.29 1.29 -5.01
CA ASP A 70 -11.03 1.68 -3.80
C ASP A 70 -12.30 0.82 -3.66
N THR A 71 -13.08 1.06 -2.60
CA THR A 71 -14.28 0.28 -2.32
C THR A 71 -15.44 0.58 -3.26
N SER A 72 -15.35 1.67 -4.03
CA SER A 72 -16.33 2.03 -5.07
C SER A 72 -15.97 1.44 -6.43
N GLY A 73 -14.85 0.74 -6.55
CA GLY A 73 -14.40 0.12 -7.79
C GLY A 73 -13.56 1.03 -8.68
N ASN A 74 -13.11 2.17 -8.19
CA ASN A 74 -12.25 3.08 -8.94
C ASN A 74 -10.80 2.60 -8.92
N TRP A 75 -10.15 2.59 -10.06
CA TRP A 75 -8.74 2.26 -10.17
C TRP A 75 -7.88 3.40 -9.63
N LEU A 76 -7.04 3.10 -8.64
CA LEU A 76 -6.18 4.10 -7.97
C LEU A 76 -4.73 4.04 -8.42
N GLY A 77 -4.25 2.88 -8.85
CA GLY A 77 -2.86 2.70 -9.25
C GLY A 77 -2.49 1.25 -9.41
N SER A 78 -1.20 0.98 -9.64
CA SER A 78 -0.68 -0.36 -9.89
C SER A 78 0.66 -0.56 -9.19
N ASP A 79 1.00 -1.82 -8.91
CA ASP A 79 2.35 -2.23 -8.52
C ASP A 79 2.96 -3.06 -9.66
N TRP A 80 4.11 -2.64 -10.15
CA TRP A 80 4.75 -3.27 -11.30
C TRP A 80 6.18 -3.70 -10.95
#